data_76a8426bedc3d366fbfc61fd971d6ae4
#
_entry.id   76a8426bedc3d366fbfc61fd971d6ae4
#
_cell.length_a   1.000
_cell.length_b   1.000
_cell.length_c   1.000
_cell.angle_alpha   90.00
_cell.angle_beta   90.00
_cell.angle_gamma   90.00
#
_symmetry.space_group_name_H-M   'P 1'
#
loop_
_entity.id
_entity.type
_entity.pdbx_description
1 polymer ?
#
loop_
_entity_poly.entity_id
_entity_poly.type
_entity_poly.pdbx_seq_one_letter_code
_entity_poly.pdbx_strand_id
1 'polypeptide(L)'
;MSRGRAATAVMAMLAAFLFVAAGPAAAQQHGYVPPSHPLDNGQGGSVLELPTTPAGPQGGSDALTMPKLNPQPGQELELPSRELRNQSGYQQVTVTVTDQNGRYVTGLQKGDFRVYVDGIQRPLEFLRQDLNTPVSVGILADTSGSMEPKLQQLRAAVSEFIDNLNSQDDVFLFAFSNRPFLLQPFTTNHFLVRSRLALLHAYGQTALFDTIMDGLIMVRHGRYDKKALLVVTDGMDNTSQATLPQVVAQARRMGVLIYSIGIGDPNSGGVGIAIGPFMFGGDMDRVDTQTLTELSNESGARTFVVREVGDGEALRQDCAAISNELREQYTAGFVAPDPSRPGYRSLRVDVPGRPELAVRVRKGVTVGSGTEYAGPDSGP
;
A
#
# COMPACT_ATOMS: atom_id res chain seq x y z
N MET A 1 55.94 -1.32 -54.04
CA MET A 1 56.58 -2.62 -54.24
C MET A 1 56.35 -3.47 -52.98
N SER A 2 55.85 -4.70 -53.18
CA SER A 2 55.87 -5.90 -52.32
C SER A 2 55.04 -5.86 -51.03
N ARG A 3 53.82 -6.28 -50.94
CA ARG A 3 53.22 -7.66 -50.80
C ARG A 3 53.83 -8.49 -49.65
N GLY A 4 53.05 -8.70 -48.61
CA GLY A 4 53.25 -9.71 -47.58
C GLY A 4 51.90 -10.11 -46.93
N ARG A 5 51.30 -11.21 -47.43
CA ARG A 5 50.15 -11.89 -46.86
C ARG A 5 50.64 -12.78 -45.71
N ALA A 6 49.97 -12.74 -44.57
CA ALA A 6 50.05 -13.81 -43.59
C ALA A 6 48.61 -14.26 -43.23
N ALA A 7 48.35 -15.54 -43.57
CA ALA A 7 47.15 -16.26 -43.26
C ALA A 7 47.20 -16.75 -41.80
N THR A 8 46.16 -16.57 -41.04
CA THR A 8 46.01 -17.17 -39.71
C THR A 8 44.87 -18.18 -39.75
N ALA A 9 45.25 -19.44 -39.45
CA ALA A 9 44.36 -20.57 -39.40
C ALA A 9 43.39 -20.48 -38.22
N VAL A 10 42.11 -20.71 -38.48
CA VAL A 10 41.08 -20.89 -37.50
C VAL A 10 40.94 -22.35 -37.22
N MET A 11 41.24 -22.78 -35.99
CA MET A 11 41.11 -24.16 -35.52
C MET A 11 39.65 -24.33 -35.04
N ALA A 12 38.86 -25.10 -35.82
CA ALA A 12 37.49 -25.49 -35.44
C ALA A 12 37.61 -26.76 -34.56
N MET A 13 37.20 -26.63 -33.27
CA MET A 13 36.92 -27.78 -32.41
C MET A 13 35.45 -28.16 -32.55
N LEU A 14 35.18 -29.26 -33.26
CA LEU A 14 33.89 -29.96 -33.25
C LEU A 14 33.78 -30.74 -31.96
N ALA A 15 32.86 -30.38 -31.06
CA ALA A 15 32.39 -31.27 -29.99
C ALA A 15 31.07 -31.89 -30.45
N ALA A 16 31.11 -33.20 -30.74
CA ALA A 16 29.95 -34.01 -31.05
C ALA A 16 29.19 -34.28 -29.75
N PHE A 17 27.96 -33.78 -29.61
CA PHE A 17 27.02 -34.20 -28.58
C PHE A 17 26.08 -35.25 -29.15
N LEU A 18 26.17 -36.46 -28.57
CA LEU A 18 25.22 -37.55 -28.79
C LEU A 18 23.83 -37.12 -28.32
N PHE A 19 22.87 -37.11 -29.24
CA PHE A 19 21.44 -37.05 -28.92
C PHE A 19 20.98 -38.45 -28.54
N VAL A 20 20.70 -38.65 -27.24
CA VAL A 20 19.91 -39.80 -26.78
C VAL A 20 18.46 -39.35 -26.77
N ALA A 21 17.66 -39.93 -27.67
CA ALA A 21 16.21 -39.73 -27.71
C ALA A 21 15.59 -40.45 -26.49
N ALA A 22 15.10 -39.68 -25.52
CA ALA A 22 14.21 -40.19 -24.48
C ALA A 22 12.78 -39.88 -24.89
N GLY A 23 11.96 -40.92 -24.98
CA GLY A 23 10.53 -40.82 -25.27
C GLY A 23 9.71 -40.11 -24.17
N PRO A 24 8.43 -39.80 -24.43
CA PRO A 24 7.62 -39.00 -23.52
C PRO A 24 7.28 -39.81 -22.27
N ALA A 25 7.79 -39.36 -21.12
CA ALA A 25 7.34 -39.83 -19.81
C ALA A 25 6.00 -39.13 -19.48
N ALA A 26 4.97 -39.94 -19.27
CA ALA A 26 3.67 -39.52 -18.84
C ALA A 26 3.78 -38.78 -17.47
N ALA A 27 3.29 -37.57 -17.44
CA ALA A 27 3.16 -36.81 -16.20
C ALA A 27 2.07 -37.44 -15.32
N GLN A 28 2.51 -38.14 -14.28
CA GLN A 28 1.61 -38.55 -13.19
C GLN A 28 1.28 -37.30 -12.36
N GLN A 29 0.02 -36.91 -12.43
CA GLN A 29 -0.59 -35.93 -11.51
C GLN A 29 -0.62 -36.57 -10.11
N HIS A 30 0.28 -36.14 -9.24
CA HIS A 30 0.14 -36.40 -7.81
C HIS A 30 -0.81 -35.36 -7.23
N GLY A 31 -2.09 -35.75 -7.12
CA GLY A 31 -3.07 -35.06 -6.30
C GLY A 31 -2.63 -35.10 -4.84
N TYR A 32 -2.46 -33.92 -4.25
CA TYR A 32 -2.31 -33.78 -2.80
C TYR A 32 -3.62 -34.19 -2.14
N VAL A 33 -3.63 -35.33 -1.44
CA VAL A 33 -4.70 -35.75 -0.56
C VAL A 33 -4.27 -35.38 0.86
N PRO A 34 -5.04 -34.53 1.56
CA PRO A 34 -4.72 -34.25 2.97
C PRO A 34 -4.96 -35.51 3.80
N PRO A 35 -4.15 -35.79 4.84
CA PRO A 35 -4.32 -36.94 5.68
C PRO A 35 -5.66 -36.88 6.43
N SER A 36 -6.53 -37.84 6.15
CA SER A 36 -7.73 -38.11 6.95
C SER A 36 -7.31 -38.78 8.25
N HIS A 37 -7.55 -38.13 9.38
CA HIS A 37 -7.50 -38.80 10.67
C HIS A 37 -8.66 -39.77 10.79
N PRO A 38 -8.40 -41.03 11.18
CA PRO A 38 -9.47 -41.93 11.49
C PRO A 38 -10.16 -41.50 12.78
N LEU A 39 -11.50 -41.42 12.71
CA LEU A 39 -12.35 -41.34 13.89
C LEU A 39 -12.22 -42.68 14.62
N ASP A 40 -11.57 -42.68 15.76
CA ASP A 40 -11.55 -43.82 16.67
C ASP A 40 -12.85 -43.86 17.46
N ASN A 41 -13.67 -44.86 17.16
CA ASN A 41 -14.85 -45.24 17.93
C ASN A 41 -14.44 -46.28 18.97
N GLY A 42 -14.47 -45.95 20.23
CA GLY A 42 -14.48 -47.05 21.19
C GLY A 42 -14.07 -46.73 22.61
N GLN A 43 -15.07 -46.48 23.41
CA GLN A 43 -15.26 -46.95 24.81
C GLN A 43 -14.10 -46.82 25.80
N GLY A 44 -14.39 -46.12 26.90
CA GLY A 44 -13.74 -46.39 28.19
C GLY A 44 -13.51 -45.16 29.07
N GLY A 45 -14.48 -44.82 29.81
CA GLY A 45 -14.58 -44.23 31.13
C GLY A 45 -13.37 -43.51 31.76
N SER A 46 -13.56 -42.25 32.06
CA SER A 46 -13.30 -41.66 33.36
C SER A 46 -13.85 -40.23 33.34
N VAL A 47 -14.96 -40.06 33.99
CA VAL A 47 -15.54 -38.77 34.35
C VAL A 47 -14.65 -38.18 35.42
N LEU A 48 -13.90 -37.15 35.11
CA LEU A 48 -13.30 -36.28 36.11
C LEU A 48 -14.37 -35.29 36.56
N GLU A 49 -14.93 -35.58 37.74
CA GLU A 49 -15.80 -34.66 38.46
C GLU A 49 -15.04 -33.38 38.80
N LEU A 50 -15.58 -32.26 38.33
CA LEU A 50 -15.20 -30.94 38.80
C LEU A 50 -15.74 -30.75 40.23
N PRO A 51 -14.95 -30.19 41.16
CA PRO A 51 -15.44 -29.96 42.52
C PRO A 51 -16.54 -28.89 42.53
N THR A 52 -17.66 -29.23 43.09
CA THR A 52 -18.77 -28.34 43.39
C THR A 52 -18.37 -27.32 44.41
N THR A 53 -18.41 -26.04 44.05
CA THR A 53 -18.23 -24.90 44.95
C THR A 53 -19.47 -24.76 45.86
N PRO A 54 -19.30 -24.52 47.14
CA PRO A 54 -20.43 -24.32 48.04
C PRO A 54 -21.12 -22.98 47.82
N ALA A 55 -22.44 -22.99 47.92
CA ALA A 55 -23.29 -21.80 47.81
C ALA A 55 -22.90 -20.75 48.88
N GLY A 56 -22.50 -19.58 48.44
CA GLY A 56 -22.35 -18.37 49.23
C GLY A 56 -23.55 -17.43 49.03
N PRO A 57 -23.78 -16.48 49.95
CA PRO A 57 -25.06 -15.83 50.14
C PRO A 57 -25.43 -14.83 49.01
N GLN A 58 -26.74 -14.79 48.76
CA GLN A 58 -27.39 -13.80 47.88
C GLN A 58 -27.18 -12.39 48.43
N GLY A 59 -26.65 -11.49 47.58
CA GLY A 59 -26.57 -10.09 47.90
C GLY A 59 -25.97 -9.28 46.74
N GLY A 60 -26.79 -8.44 46.12
CA GLY A 60 -26.34 -7.28 45.35
C GLY A 60 -26.10 -7.55 43.88
N SER A 61 -27.05 -7.13 43.07
CA SER A 61 -26.91 -6.89 41.65
C SER A 61 -26.01 -5.65 41.42
N ASP A 62 -24.72 -5.82 41.57
CA ASP A 62 -23.76 -4.85 40.99
C ASP A 62 -23.40 -5.33 39.58
N ALA A 63 -24.17 -4.83 38.62
CA ALA A 63 -23.74 -4.83 37.25
C ALA A 63 -22.31 -4.23 37.23
N LEU A 64 -21.32 -5.03 36.81
CA LEU A 64 -20.01 -4.57 36.47
C LEU A 64 -20.18 -3.51 35.36
N THR A 65 -20.40 -2.29 35.77
CA THR A 65 -20.32 -1.12 34.92
C THR A 65 -18.86 -1.05 34.51
N MET A 66 -18.56 -1.49 33.31
CA MET A 66 -17.30 -1.15 32.67
C MET A 66 -17.08 0.35 32.88
N PRO A 67 -15.90 0.79 33.32
CA PRO A 67 -15.64 2.23 33.39
C PRO A 67 -15.93 2.76 32.00
N LYS A 68 -16.95 3.62 31.86
CA LYS A 68 -17.12 4.47 30.71
C LYS A 68 -15.81 5.23 30.64
N LEU A 69 -14.93 4.83 29.71
CA LEU A 69 -13.86 5.71 29.25
C LEU A 69 -14.56 6.97 28.81
N ASN A 70 -14.55 7.96 29.71
CA ASN A 70 -14.97 9.29 29.40
C ASN A 70 -14.07 9.71 28.23
N PRO A 71 -14.57 9.88 26.99
CA PRO A 71 -13.73 10.43 25.96
C PRO A 71 -13.23 11.75 26.54
N GLN A 72 -11.93 11.90 26.63
CA GLN A 72 -11.33 13.22 26.73
C GLN A 72 -12.12 14.09 25.76
N PRO A 73 -12.43 15.36 26.05
CA PRO A 73 -13.05 16.23 25.07
C PRO A 73 -12.08 16.42 23.90
N GLY A 74 -11.96 15.35 23.12
CA GLY A 74 -11.27 15.26 21.85
C GLY A 74 -12.27 15.74 20.83
N GLN A 75 -11.86 16.67 20.01
CA GLN A 75 -12.53 17.17 18.83
C GLN A 75 -13.43 16.09 18.25
N GLU A 76 -14.74 16.31 18.40
CA GLU A 76 -15.75 15.57 17.66
C GLU A 76 -15.31 15.63 16.21
N LEU A 77 -15.10 14.47 15.57
CA LEU A 77 -14.61 14.41 14.20
C LEU A 77 -15.61 15.19 13.35
N GLU A 78 -15.28 16.44 13.02
CA GLU A 78 -16.13 17.24 12.14
C GLU A 78 -16.23 16.47 10.80
N LEU A 79 -17.40 15.92 10.57
CA LEU A 79 -17.74 15.31 9.29
C LEU A 79 -18.49 16.34 8.45
N PRO A 80 -18.32 16.35 7.12
CA PRO A 80 -19.17 17.16 6.27
C PRO A 80 -20.63 16.73 6.49
N SER A 81 -21.54 17.72 6.45
CA SER A 81 -22.96 17.41 6.63
C SER A 81 -23.44 16.34 5.64
N ARG A 82 -24.45 15.56 6.02
CA ARG A 82 -25.03 14.54 5.13
C ARG A 82 -25.52 15.17 3.81
N GLU A 83 -26.07 16.37 3.88
CA GLU A 83 -26.54 17.13 2.72
C GLU A 83 -25.40 17.46 1.77
N LEU A 84 -24.26 17.92 2.30
CA LEU A 84 -23.06 18.21 1.51
C LEU A 84 -22.49 16.95 0.88
N ARG A 85 -22.40 15.85 1.62
CA ARG A 85 -21.90 14.55 1.08
C ARG A 85 -22.78 14.01 -0.04
N ASN A 86 -24.09 14.24 0.04
CA ASN A 86 -25.06 13.78 -0.97
C ASN A 86 -25.19 14.77 -2.16
N GLN A 87 -24.51 15.92 -2.10
CA GLN A 87 -24.55 16.88 -3.20
C GLN A 87 -23.84 16.31 -4.43
N SER A 88 -24.52 16.36 -5.57
CA SER A 88 -23.94 15.91 -6.84
C SER A 88 -22.62 16.65 -7.15
N GLY A 89 -21.57 15.90 -7.43
CA GLY A 89 -20.23 16.46 -7.70
C GLY A 89 -19.41 16.81 -6.45
N TYR A 90 -19.90 16.52 -5.25
CA TYR A 90 -19.08 16.68 -4.04
C TYR A 90 -17.83 15.81 -4.10
N GLN A 91 -16.69 16.40 -3.79
CA GLN A 91 -15.38 15.76 -3.77
C GLN A 91 -14.68 16.04 -2.45
N GLN A 92 -14.02 15.02 -1.91
CA GLN A 92 -13.08 15.15 -0.81
C GLN A 92 -11.67 14.85 -1.27
N VAL A 93 -10.71 15.64 -0.81
CA VAL A 93 -9.29 15.46 -1.14
C VAL A 93 -8.45 15.68 0.11
N THR A 94 -7.39 14.88 0.21
CA THR A 94 -6.37 15.06 1.24
C THR A 94 -5.34 16.07 0.76
N VAL A 95 -5.01 17.03 1.61
CA VAL A 95 -4.05 18.11 1.33
C VAL A 95 -2.95 18.07 2.38
N THR A 96 -1.71 18.01 1.94
CA THR A 96 -0.52 18.13 2.79
C THR A 96 0.08 19.51 2.60
N VAL A 97 0.39 20.22 3.68
CA VAL A 97 1.05 21.52 3.64
C VAL A 97 2.35 21.43 4.43
N THR A 98 3.46 21.84 3.84
CA THR A 98 4.79 21.85 4.48
C THR A 98 5.47 23.19 4.34
N ASP A 99 6.34 23.53 5.30
CA ASP A 99 7.24 24.68 5.20
C ASP A 99 8.47 24.36 4.32
N GLN A 100 9.37 25.33 4.15
CA GLN A 100 10.61 25.19 3.37
C GLN A 100 11.57 24.13 3.94
N ASN A 101 11.43 23.77 5.22
CA ASN A 101 12.20 22.73 5.88
C ASN A 101 11.52 21.35 5.81
N GLY A 102 10.38 21.25 5.09
CA GLY A 102 9.60 20.02 4.98
C GLY A 102 8.78 19.67 6.22
N ARG A 103 8.65 20.56 7.21
CA ARG A 103 7.82 20.34 8.41
C ARG A 103 6.36 20.61 8.06
N TYR A 104 5.47 19.77 8.56
CA TYR A 104 4.02 19.93 8.35
C TYR A 104 3.49 21.20 9.01
N VAL A 105 2.69 21.92 8.28
CA VAL A 105 2.06 23.16 8.75
C VAL A 105 0.61 22.87 9.12
N THR A 106 0.30 22.98 10.39
CA THR A 106 -1.01 22.74 10.99
C THR A 106 -1.68 24.06 11.39
N GLY A 107 -2.97 24.01 11.73
CA GLY A 107 -3.71 25.18 12.22
C GLY A 107 -4.20 26.15 11.13
N LEU A 108 -4.01 25.83 9.85
CA LEU A 108 -4.59 26.61 8.76
C LEU A 108 -6.12 26.50 8.77
N GLN A 109 -6.78 27.62 8.47
CA GLN A 109 -8.22 27.71 8.44
C GLN A 109 -8.77 27.60 7.02
N LYS A 110 -10.06 27.35 6.89
CA LYS A 110 -10.77 27.25 5.60
C LYS A 110 -10.50 28.47 4.69
N GLY A 111 -10.41 29.66 5.27
CA GLY A 111 -10.14 30.91 4.56
C GLY A 111 -8.74 31.01 3.94
N ASP A 112 -7.79 30.21 4.45
CA ASP A 112 -6.40 30.23 3.96
C ASP A 112 -6.23 29.45 2.66
N PHE A 113 -7.16 28.58 2.31
CA PHE A 113 -7.06 27.72 1.13
C PHE A 113 -7.84 28.28 -0.06
N ARG A 114 -7.32 28.02 -1.26
CA ARG A 114 -8.02 28.22 -2.54
C ARG A 114 -7.94 26.93 -3.34
N VAL A 115 -9.09 26.45 -3.78
CA VAL A 115 -9.24 25.23 -4.58
C VAL A 115 -9.56 25.62 -6.02
N TYR A 116 -8.88 25.04 -6.97
CA TYR A 116 -9.10 25.24 -8.41
C TYR A 116 -9.35 23.91 -9.08
N VAL A 117 -10.43 23.82 -9.84
CA VAL A 117 -10.77 22.65 -10.65
C VAL A 117 -10.84 23.10 -12.11
N ASP A 118 -10.03 22.50 -12.98
CA ASP A 118 -9.81 22.93 -14.37
C ASP A 118 -9.48 24.45 -14.47
N GLY A 119 -8.67 24.94 -13.52
CA GLY A 119 -8.28 26.34 -13.42
C GLY A 119 -9.34 27.28 -12.86
N ILE A 120 -10.57 26.82 -12.62
CA ILE A 120 -11.67 27.63 -12.07
C ILE A 120 -11.69 27.48 -10.55
N GLN A 121 -11.63 28.62 -9.85
CA GLN A 121 -11.72 28.62 -8.39
C GLN A 121 -13.09 28.09 -7.92
N ARG A 122 -13.06 27.19 -6.94
CA ARG A 122 -14.25 26.63 -6.31
C ARG A 122 -14.30 27.01 -4.83
N PRO A 123 -15.50 27.26 -4.29
CA PRO A 123 -15.64 27.42 -2.84
C PRO A 123 -15.18 26.14 -2.12
N LEU A 124 -14.44 26.32 -1.04
CA LEU A 124 -14.13 25.23 -0.13
C LEU A 124 -15.32 25.11 0.83
N GLU A 125 -16.06 24.02 0.74
CA GLU A 125 -17.25 23.80 1.55
C GLU A 125 -16.93 23.24 2.93
N PHE A 126 -15.91 22.39 2.98
CA PHE A 126 -15.48 21.71 4.19
C PHE A 126 -13.95 21.72 4.31
N LEU A 127 -13.43 21.92 5.52
CA LEU A 127 -12.03 21.72 5.87
C LEU A 127 -11.96 21.09 7.26
N ARG A 128 -11.20 20.03 7.38
CA ARG A 128 -10.84 19.41 8.65
C ARG A 128 -9.34 19.18 8.67
N GLN A 129 -8.71 19.45 9.78
CA GLN A 129 -7.35 18.98 10.05
C GLN A 129 -7.41 17.56 10.62
N ASP A 130 -6.68 16.62 10.03
CA ASP A 130 -6.75 15.20 10.39
C ASP A 130 -5.81 14.82 11.55
N LEU A 131 -5.76 15.64 12.59
CA LEU A 131 -4.97 15.33 13.79
C LEU A 131 -5.51 14.04 14.45
N ASN A 132 -4.62 13.03 14.58
CA ASN A 132 -4.95 11.75 15.21
C ASN A 132 -6.16 10.99 14.62
N THR A 133 -6.63 11.37 13.44
CA THR A 133 -7.70 10.64 12.75
C THR A 133 -7.21 9.24 12.39
N PRO A 134 -7.92 8.17 12.78
CA PRO A 134 -7.55 6.82 12.40
C PRO A 134 -7.61 6.61 10.89
N VAL A 135 -6.76 5.72 10.38
CA VAL A 135 -6.58 5.43 8.96
C VAL A 135 -6.74 3.94 8.70
N SER A 136 -7.35 3.58 7.58
CA SER A 136 -7.32 2.21 7.05
C SER A 136 -6.16 2.08 6.08
N VAL A 137 -5.20 1.20 6.39
CA VAL A 137 -3.95 1.04 5.64
C VAL A 137 -3.85 -0.34 5.04
N GLY A 138 -3.54 -0.40 3.74
CA GLY A 138 -3.08 -1.62 3.09
C GLY A 138 -1.56 -1.61 2.92
N ILE A 139 -0.90 -2.66 3.36
CA ILE A 139 0.53 -2.86 3.14
C ILE A 139 0.69 -3.89 2.02
N LEU A 140 1.39 -3.52 0.95
CA LEU A 140 1.69 -4.35 -0.21
C LEU A 140 3.20 -4.62 -0.22
N ALA A 141 3.59 -5.82 0.19
CA ALA A 141 4.98 -6.23 0.34
C ALA A 141 5.44 -7.08 -0.85
N ASP A 142 6.38 -6.56 -1.62
CA ASP A 142 6.96 -7.26 -2.75
C ASP A 142 7.83 -8.44 -2.28
N THR A 143 7.51 -9.62 -2.79
CA THR A 143 8.25 -10.86 -2.54
C THR A 143 8.69 -11.52 -3.86
N SER A 144 8.87 -10.73 -4.91
CA SER A 144 9.46 -11.21 -6.18
C SER A 144 10.91 -11.67 -6.01
N GLY A 145 11.43 -12.39 -6.97
CA GLY A 145 12.79 -12.94 -6.91
C GLY A 145 13.88 -11.88 -6.75
N SER A 146 13.72 -10.67 -7.31
CA SER A 146 14.65 -9.55 -7.16
C SER A 146 14.72 -9.02 -5.72
N MET A 147 13.68 -9.28 -4.92
CA MET A 147 13.61 -8.88 -3.52
C MET A 147 14.32 -9.85 -2.56
N GLU A 148 14.82 -10.99 -3.02
CA GLU A 148 15.49 -11.96 -2.14
C GLU A 148 16.59 -11.35 -1.27
N PRO A 149 17.59 -10.62 -1.81
CA PRO A 149 18.60 -9.96 -0.99
C PRO A 149 18.04 -8.79 -0.14
N LYS A 150 16.86 -8.27 -0.47
CA LYS A 150 16.22 -7.09 0.12
C LYS A 150 15.12 -7.44 1.14
N LEU A 151 14.78 -8.72 1.31
CA LEU A 151 13.68 -9.17 2.20
C LEU A 151 13.85 -8.72 3.65
N GLN A 152 15.08 -8.66 4.14
CA GLN A 152 15.34 -8.21 5.50
C GLN A 152 15.02 -6.72 5.66
N GLN A 153 15.38 -5.92 4.67
CA GLN A 153 15.06 -4.48 4.63
C GLN A 153 13.56 -4.26 4.51
N LEU A 154 12.88 -5.02 3.63
CA LEU A 154 11.42 -4.99 3.51
C LEU A 154 10.74 -5.29 4.84
N ARG A 155 11.15 -6.36 5.54
CA ARG A 155 10.60 -6.70 6.85
C ARG A 155 10.84 -5.60 7.88
N ALA A 156 12.04 -5.01 7.87
CA ALA A 156 12.37 -3.89 8.74
C ALA A 156 11.51 -2.66 8.41
N ALA A 157 11.37 -2.30 7.13
CA ALA A 157 10.53 -1.20 6.66
C ALA A 157 9.08 -1.34 7.12
N VAL A 158 8.49 -2.50 6.86
CA VAL A 158 7.09 -2.77 7.20
C VAL A 158 6.91 -2.82 8.73
N SER A 159 7.86 -3.42 9.47
CA SER A 159 7.81 -3.45 10.94
C SER A 159 7.87 -2.06 11.52
N GLU A 160 8.81 -1.24 11.07
CA GLU A 160 9.00 0.14 11.52
C GLU A 160 7.76 1.00 11.20
N PHE A 161 7.18 0.84 10.00
CA PHE A 161 5.94 1.52 9.66
C PHE A 161 4.79 1.14 10.61
N ILE A 162 4.62 -0.16 10.89
CA ILE A 162 3.59 -0.66 11.80
C ILE A 162 3.79 -0.10 13.22
N ASP A 163 5.04 0.04 13.68
CA ASP A 163 5.36 0.56 15.01
C ASP A 163 5.02 2.05 15.17
N ASN A 164 5.01 2.78 14.05
CA ASN A 164 4.62 4.19 14.00
C ASN A 164 3.12 4.42 13.78
N LEU A 165 2.33 3.37 13.55
CA LEU A 165 0.87 3.49 13.40
C LEU A 165 0.17 3.72 14.74
N ASN A 166 -1.00 4.35 14.69
CA ASN A 166 -1.85 4.51 15.86
C ASN A 166 -2.54 3.16 16.16
N SER A 167 -2.71 2.84 17.44
CA SER A 167 -3.37 1.61 17.88
C SER A 167 -4.79 1.40 17.35
N GLN A 168 -5.42 2.47 16.87
CA GLN A 168 -6.76 2.42 16.25
C GLN A 168 -6.73 2.17 14.76
N ASP A 169 -5.60 2.36 14.10
CA ASP A 169 -5.50 2.13 12.65
C ASP A 169 -5.76 0.67 12.33
N ASP A 170 -6.58 0.41 11.33
CA ASP A 170 -6.78 -0.94 10.85
C ASP A 170 -5.89 -1.20 9.61
N VAL A 171 -5.26 -2.37 9.61
CA VAL A 171 -4.22 -2.71 8.64
C VAL A 171 -4.51 -4.07 8.04
N PHE A 172 -4.35 -4.20 6.70
CA PHE A 172 -4.21 -5.48 6.04
C PHE A 172 -2.83 -5.62 5.39
N LEU A 173 -2.38 -6.85 5.17
CA LEU A 173 -1.10 -7.15 4.53
C LEU A 173 -1.29 -8.09 3.35
N PHE A 174 -0.88 -7.64 2.16
CA PHE A 174 -0.59 -8.49 1.01
C PHE A 174 0.92 -8.74 0.89
N ALA A 175 1.29 -9.99 0.57
CA ALA A 175 2.54 -10.28 -0.11
C ALA A 175 2.24 -10.47 -1.60
N PHE A 176 3.17 -10.11 -2.47
CA PHE A 176 2.97 -10.33 -3.89
C PHE A 176 4.26 -10.71 -4.62
N SER A 177 4.09 -11.51 -5.66
CA SER A 177 5.08 -11.83 -6.66
C SER A 177 4.35 -11.94 -8.02
N ASN A 178 4.14 -13.11 -8.57
CA ASN A 178 3.33 -13.33 -9.79
C ASN A 178 1.85 -12.92 -9.61
N ARG A 179 1.39 -12.80 -8.38
CA ARG A 179 0.03 -12.39 -7.98
C ARG A 179 0.00 -11.98 -6.52
N PRO A 180 -0.99 -11.17 -6.10
CA PRO A 180 -1.17 -10.84 -4.69
C PRO A 180 -1.65 -12.05 -3.88
N PHE A 181 -1.23 -12.06 -2.62
CA PHE A 181 -1.63 -13.04 -1.62
C PHE A 181 -1.93 -12.35 -0.29
N LEU A 182 -3.16 -12.49 0.22
CA LEU A 182 -3.59 -11.90 1.48
C LEU A 182 -2.99 -12.68 2.66
N LEU A 183 -1.97 -12.11 3.31
CA LEU A 183 -1.34 -12.68 4.50
C LEU A 183 -2.09 -12.37 5.78
N GLN A 184 -2.66 -11.16 5.88
CA GLN A 184 -3.41 -10.72 7.03
C GLN A 184 -4.58 -9.84 6.57
N PRO A 185 -5.84 -10.26 6.84
CA PRO A 185 -7.01 -9.38 6.69
C PRO A 185 -6.95 -8.19 7.64
N PHE A 186 -7.82 -7.19 7.42
CA PHE A 186 -7.90 -6.01 8.28
C PHE A 186 -7.93 -6.37 9.77
N THR A 187 -7.07 -5.74 10.53
CA THR A 187 -6.97 -5.87 11.98
C THR A 187 -6.37 -4.61 12.61
N THR A 188 -6.80 -4.28 13.82
CA THR A 188 -6.16 -3.29 14.69
C THR A 188 -5.09 -3.92 15.59
N ASN A 189 -4.96 -5.25 15.55
CA ASN A 189 -3.89 -5.94 16.26
C ASN A 189 -2.62 -5.96 15.40
N HIS A 190 -1.80 -4.93 15.54
CA HIS A 190 -0.57 -4.74 14.78
C HIS A 190 0.46 -5.85 15.02
N PHE A 191 0.42 -6.53 16.16
CA PHE A 191 1.29 -7.68 16.43
C PHE A 191 1.00 -8.84 15.45
N LEU A 192 -0.27 -9.08 15.08
CA LEU A 192 -0.61 -10.10 14.09
C LEU A 192 -0.01 -9.76 12.72
N VAL A 193 -0.11 -8.50 12.29
CA VAL A 193 0.47 -8.06 11.00
C VAL A 193 1.98 -8.31 11.01
N ARG A 194 2.66 -7.89 12.07
CA ARG A 194 4.13 -8.06 12.21
C ARG A 194 4.54 -9.53 12.22
N SER A 195 3.80 -10.39 12.91
CA SER A 195 4.09 -11.82 12.96
C SER A 195 4.05 -12.49 11.58
N ARG A 196 3.24 -11.95 10.65
CA ARG A 196 3.15 -12.46 9.27
C ARG A 196 4.37 -12.13 8.42
N LEU A 197 5.15 -11.12 8.79
CA LEU A 197 6.36 -10.75 8.05
C LEU A 197 7.39 -11.89 8.02
N ALA A 198 7.41 -12.74 9.06
CA ALA A 198 8.30 -13.91 9.09
C ALA A 198 7.98 -14.94 7.99
N LEU A 199 6.74 -14.92 7.45
CA LEU A 199 6.28 -15.84 6.42
C LEU A 199 6.65 -15.37 4.99
N LEU A 200 7.20 -14.17 4.84
CA LEU A 200 7.60 -13.65 3.53
C LEU A 200 8.78 -14.44 2.96
N HIS A 201 8.65 -14.90 1.73
CA HIS A 201 9.69 -15.59 0.97
C HIS A 201 9.74 -15.01 -0.44
N ALA A 202 10.91 -14.76 -0.96
CA ALA A 202 11.08 -14.24 -2.31
C ALA A 202 10.98 -15.35 -3.35
N TYR A 203 10.19 -15.13 -4.39
CA TYR A 203 10.08 -16.01 -5.55
C TYR A 203 9.32 -15.33 -6.71
N GLY A 204 9.55 -15.83 -7.91
CA GLY A 204 8.75 -15.47 -9.09
C GLY A 204 9.01 -14.07 -9.63
N GLN A 205 8.06 -13.58 -10.39
CA GLN A 205 8.04 -12.29 -11.07
C GLN A 205 7.27 -11.25 -10.25
N THR A 206 7.08 -10.04 -10.79
CA THR A 206 6.48 -8.91 -10.07
C THR A 206 5.20 -8.45 -10.75
N ALA A 207 4.03 -8.72 -10.13
CA ALA A 207 2.72 -8.21 -10.54
C ALA A 207 2.34 -6.98 -9.70
N LEU A 208 3.12 -5.90 -9.80
CA LEU A 208 2.96 -4.69 -9.00
C LEU A 208 1.62 -4.00 -9.25
N PHE A 209 1.28 -3.75 -10.51
CA PHE A 209 0.08 -2.99 -10.86
C PHE A 209 -1.19 -3.77 -10.54
N ASP A 210 -1.23 -5.07 -10.81
CA ASP A 210 -2.37 -5.94 -10.44
C ASP A 210 -2.54 -5.96 -8.92
N THR A 211 -1.44 -6.02 -8.17
CA THR A 211 -1.49 -6.00 -6.70
C THR A 211 -1.99 -4.68 -6.17
N ILE A 212 -1.59 -3.55 -6.75
CA ILE A 212 -2.12 -2.24 -6.33
C ILE A 212 -3.62 -2.16 -6.66
N MET A 213 -4.08 -2.68 -7.81
CA MET A 213 -5.51 -2.72 -8.14
C MET A 213 -6.31 -3.52 -7.09
N ASP A 214 -5.83 -4.70 -6.70
CA ASP A 214 -6.46 -5.52 -5.67
C ASP A 214 -6.39 -4.83 -4.29
N GLY A 215 -5.26 -4.19 -3.97
CA GLY A 215 -5.10 -3.39 -2.78
C GLY A 215 -6.08 -2.21 -2.71
N LEU A 216 -6.30 -1.52 -3.82
CA LEU A 216 -7.30 -0.46 -3.94
C LEU A 216 -8.73 -0.99 -3.71
N ILE A 217 -9.05 -2.18 -4.22
CA ILE A 217 -10.34 -2.83 -3.96
C ILE A 217 -10.45 -3.19 -2.48
N MET A 218 -9.41 -3.82 -1.91
CA MET A 218 -9.41 -4.27 -0.51
C MET A 218 -9.50 -3.11 0.47
N VAL A 219 -8.77 -2.01 0.24
CA VAL A 219 -8.73 -0.88 1.17
C VAL A 219 -10.07 -0.16 1.32
N ARG A 220 -11.00 -0.32 0.36
CA ARG A 220 -12.39 0.19 0.47
C ARG A 220 -13.13 -0.39 1.66
N HIS A 221 -12.84 -1.64 2.01
CA HIS A 221 -13.50 -2.35 3.11
C HIS A 221 -12.90 -1.99 4.48
N GLY A 222 -11.90 -1.12 4.50
CA GLY A 222 -11.35 -0.58 5.74
C GLY A 222 -12.37 0.28 6.48
N ARG A 223 -12.25 0.31 7.79
CA ARG A 223 -13.21 0.91 8.73
C ARG A 223 -13.31 2.43 8.59
N TYR A 224 -12.21 3.10 8.21
CA TYR A 224 -12.11 4.55 8.26
C TYR A 224 -12.20 5.17 6.87
N ASP A 225 -12.66 6.43 6.81
CA ASP A 225 -12.78 7.18 5.56
C ASP A 225 -11.43 7.49 4.93
N LYS A 226 -10.43 7.81 5.77
CA LYS A 226 -9.06 8.01 5.32
C LYS A 226 -8.41 6.69 5.00
N LYS A 227 -7.93 6.55 3.76
CA LYS A 227 -7.41 5.31 3.22
C LYS A 227 -6.06 5.53 2.58
N ALA A 228 -5.13 4.62 2.86
CA ALA A 228 -3.80 4.64 2.27
C ALA A 228 -3.33 3.23 1.89
N LEU A 229 -2.47 3.15 0.88
CA LEU A 229 -1.65 1.99 0.59
C LEU A 229 -0.18 2.35 0.83
N LEU A 230 0.56 1.45 1.46
CA LEU A 230 2.01 1.45 1.51
C LEU A 230 2.52 0.33 0.62
N VAL A 231 3.23 0.68 -0.44
CA VAL A 231 3.86 -0.26 -1.37
C VAL A 231 5.34 -0.31 -1.04
N VAL A 232 5.87 -1.51 -0.77
CA VAL A 232 7.30 -1.73 -0.51
C VAL A 232 7.83 -2.69 -1.57
N THR A 233 8.65 -2.19 -2.50
CA THR A 233 9.06 -2.90 -3.73
C THR A 233 10.33 -2.28 -4.31
N ASP A 234 10.95 -2.94 -5.29
CA ASP A 234 11.92 -2.31 -6.18
C ASP A 234 11.26 -1.62 -7.40
N GLY A 235 9.94 -1.70 -7.55
CA GLY A 235 9.15 -0.99 -8.55
C GLY A 235 9.16 -1.61 -9.96
N MET A 236 9.80 -2.74 -10.15
CA MET A 236 9.98 -3.39 -11.46
C MET A 236 8.81 -4.30 -11.81
N ASP A 237 7.70 -3.72 -12.32
CA ASP A 237 6.58 -4.54 -12.82
C ASP A 237 6.96 -5.27 -14.11
N ASN A 238 6.68 -6.57 -14.17
CA ASN A 238 7.00 -7.36 -15.36
C ASN A 238 5.96 -8.42 -15.73
N THR A 239 4.87 -8.53 -14.98
CA THR A 239 3.86 -9.57 -15.25
C THR A 239 2.41 -9.13 -15.06
N SER A 240 2.15 -7.89 -14.65
CA SER A 240 0.79 -7.39 -14.49
C SER A 240 0.03 -7.31 -15.82
N GLN A 241 -1.28 -7.51 -15.75
CA GLN A 241 -2.22 -7.22 -16.83
C GLN A 241 -2.67 -5.75 -16.79
N ALA A 242 -2.78 -5.19 -15.60
CA ALA A 242 -3.05 -3.77 -15.40
C ALA A 242 -1.85 -2.92 -15.83
N THR A 243 -2.11 -1.68 -16.21
CA THR A 243 -1.10 -0.69 -16.58
C THR A 243 -1.03 0.44 -15.55
N LEU A 244 0.12 1.13 -15.48
CA LEU A 244 0.30 2.28 -14.59
C LEU A 244 -0.82 3.34 -14.76
N PRO A 245 -1.23 3.75 -15.97
CA PRO A 245 -2.34 4.69 -16.13
C PRO A 245 -3.68 4.19 -15.56
N GLN A 246 -3.96 2.88 -15.64
CA GLN A 246 -5.17 2.29 -15.07
C GLN A 246 -5.15 2.33 -13.54
N VAL A 247 -4.02 1.99 -12.93
CA VAL A 247 -3.82 2.08 -11.47
C VAL A 247 -3.99 3.52 -10.99
N VAL A 248 -3.32 4.47 -11.65
CA VAL A 248 -3.40 5.90 -11.33
C VAL A 248 -4.84 6.41 -11.44
N ALA A 249 -5.55 6.06 -12.52
CA ALA A 249 -6.95 6.44 -12.69
C ALA A 249 -7.85 5.88 -11.58
N GLN A 250 -7.61 4.63 -11.16
CA GLN A 250 -8.36 4.00 -10.09
C GLN A 250 -8.07 4.63 -8.73
N ALA A 251 -6.79 4.87 -8.39
CA ALA A 251 -6.40 5.53 -7.16
C ALA A 251 -7.01 6.93 -7.03
N ARG A 252 -6.98 7.71 -8.10
CA ARG A 252 -7.63 9.03 -8.16
C ARG A 252 -9.13 8.96 -7.93
N ARG A 253 -9.82 7.98 -8.59
CA ARG A 253 -11.27 7.78 -8.43
C ARG A 253 -11.63 7.47 -6.99
N MET A 254 -10.82 6.63 -6.34
CA MET A 254 -11.07 6.18 -4.98
C MET A 254 -10.57 7.12 -3.89
N GLY A 255 -9.73 8.10 -4.24
CA GLY A 255 -9.14 9.03 -3.28
C GLY A 255 -8.17 8.38 -2.29
N VAL A 256 -7.56 7.25 -2.66
CA VAL A 256 -6.60 6.51 -1.83
C VAL A 256 -5.20 7.07 -2.03
N LEU A 257 -4.50 7.34 -0.94
CA LEU A 257 -3.09 7.74 -0.95
C LEU A 257 -2.20 6.52 -1.18
N ILE A 258 -1.26 6.59 -2.12
CA ILE A 258 -0.31 5.50 -2.38
C ILE A 258 1.10 5.98 -2.01
N TYR A 259 1.56 5.60 -0.83
CA TYR A 259 2.95 5.76 -0.43
C TYR A 259 3.79 4.63 -0.96
N SER A 260 5.02 4.92 -1.39
CA SER A 260 5.95 3.92 -1.89
C SER A 260 7.27 3.99 -1.13
N ILE A 261 7.80 2.84 -0.73
CA ILE A 261 9.17 2.66 -0.28
C ILE A 261 9.87 1.80 -1.32
N GLY A 262 10.73 2.43 -2.11
CA GLY A 262 11.57 1.75 -3.08
C GLY A 262 12.82 1.20 -2.40
N ILE A 263 13.13 -0.09 -2.58
CA ILE A 263 14.32 -0.72 -2.01
C ILE A 263 15.31 -1.06 -3.11
N GLY A 264 16.46 -0.38 -3.14
CA GLY A 264 17.52 -0.57 -4.12
C GLY A 264 18.18 0.75 -4.54
N ASP A 265 19.22 0.67 -5.36
CA ASP A 265 19.91 1.86 -5.88
C ASP A 265 19.29 2.32 -7.21
N PRO A 266 18.71 3.52 -7.28
CA PRO A 266 18.17 4.07 -8.53
C PRO A 266 19.24 4.33 -9.59
N ASN A 267 20.51 4.46 -9.19
CA ASN A 267 21.65 4.71 -10.09
C ASN A 267 22.38 3.42 -10.50
N SER A 268 21.97 2.29 -9.95
CA SER A 268 22.53 1.01 -10.32
C SER A 268 22.21 0.71 -11.78
N GLY A 269 23.21 0.63 -12.61
CA GLY A 269 23.12 0.48 -14.07
C GLY A 269 24.08 -0.57 -14.56
N GLY A 270 23.90 -1.84 -14.17
CA GLY A 270 24.68 -2.95 -14.72
C GLY A 270 24.32 -3.19 -16.17
N VAL A 271 25.32 -3.21 -17.06
CA VAL A 271 25.14 -3.65 -18.44
C VAL A 271 24.90 -5.16 -18.41
N GLY A 272 23.66 -5.57 -18.50
CA GLY A 272 23.31 -6.98 -18.70
C GLY A 272 23.90 -7.48 -20.02
N ILE A 273 24.69 -8.55 -19.99
CA ILE A 273 25.20 -9.19 -21.21
C ILE A 273 24.15 -10.23 -21.63
N ALA A 274 23.52 -10.00 -22.77
CA ALA A 274 22.64 -10.99 -23.39
C ALA A 274 23.48 -12.06 -24.10
N ILE A 275 23.41 -13.30 -23.63
CA ILE A 275 23.99 -14.45 -24.31
C ILE A 275 22.83 -15.38 -24.74
N GLY A 276 22.41 -15.24 -25.99
CA GLY A 276 21.23 -15.95 -26.52
C GLY A 276 19.93 -15.48 -25.83
N PRO A 277 19.06 -16.39 -25.40
CA PRO A 277 17.84 -16.05 -24.68
C PRO A 277 18.05 -15.71 -23.20
N PHE A 278 19.29 -15.73 -22.70
CA PHE A 278 19.62 -15.50 -21.30
C PHE A 278 20.31 -14.14 -21.11
N MET A 279 19.77 -13.36 -20.17
CA MET A 279 20.42 -12.15 -19.67
C MET A 279 21.26 -12.52 -18.45
N PHE A 280 22.56 -12.28 -18.50
CA PHE A 280 23.47 -12.42 -17.37
C PHE A 280 23.93 -11.02 -16.91
N GLY A 281 23.89 -10.75 -15.61
CA GLY A 281 24.39 -9.49 -15.05
C GLY A 281 23.41 -8.32 -15.13
N GLY A 282 22.12 -8.56 -15.19
CA GLY A 282 21.11 -7.55 -14.92
C GLY A 282 21.23 -7.07 -13.47
N ASP A 283 21.17 -5.77 -13.25
CA ASP A 283 21.34 -5.18 -11.94
C ASP A 283 20.14 -5.49 -11.04
N MET A 284 20.27 -6.50 -10.20
CA MET A 284 19.22 -6.93 -9.26
C MET A 284 19.00 -5.91 -8.12
N ASP A 285 19.83 -4.86 -8.07
CA ASP A 285 19.72 -3.83 -7.04
C ASP A 285 19.00 -2.55 -7.53
N ARG A 286 18.60 -2.50 -8.80
CA ARG A 286 17.92 -1.34 -9.36
C ARG A 286 16.52 -1.17 -8.78
N VAL A 287 16.14 0.09 -8.51
CA VAL A 287 14.77 0.50 -8.18
C VAL A 287 14.18 1.40 -9.26
N ASP A 288 12.95 1.13 -9.68
CA ASP A 288 12.21 2.00 -10.60
C ASP A 288 11.54 3.15 -9.85
N THR A 289 12.36 4.15 -9.52
CA THR A 289 11.90 5.35 -8.82
C THR A 289 10.92 6.19 -9.63
N GLN A 290 10.97 6.11 -10.95
CA GLN A 290 10.08 6.88 -11.82
C GLN A 290 8.63 6.38 -11.68
N THR A 291 8.41 5.10 -11.83
CA THR A 291 7.09 4.47 -11.66
C THR A 291 6.54 4.71 -10.25
N LEU A 292 7.36 4.50 -9.21
CA LEU A 292 6.94 4.70 -7.82
C LEU A 292 6.59 6.17 -7.54
N THR A 293 7.39 7.10 -8.05
CA THR A 293 7.16 8.54 -7.88
C THR A 293 5.88 8.99 -8.60
N GLU A 294 5.61 8.46 -9.79
CA GLU A 294 4.38 8.74 -10.52
C GLU A 294 3.15 8.25 -9.74
N LEU A 295 3.15 7.00 -9.28
CA LEU A 295 2.08 6.43 -8.45
C LEU A 295 1.78 7.29 -7.22
N SER A 296 2.81 7.64 -6.47
CA SER A 296 2.66 8.40 -5.24
C SER A 296 2.19 9.83 -5.50
N ASN A 297 2.83 10.56 -6.41
CA ASN A 297 2.49 11.95 -6.71
C ASN A 297 1.06 12.10 -7.25
N GLU A 298 0.63 11.17 -8.10
CA GLU A 298 -0.71 11.20 -8.68
C GLU A 298 -1.82 10.97 -7.65
N SER A 299 -1.51 10.24 -6.59
CA SER A 299 -2.42 10.02 -5.45
C SER A 299 -2.36 11.14 -4.40
N GLY A 300 -1.32 11.99 -4.43
CA GLY A 300 -1.06 13.03 -3.43
C GLY A 300 -0.16 12.57 -2.28
N ALA A 301 0.44 11.40 -2.38
CA ALA A 301 1.40 10.85 -1.42
C ALA A 301 2.87 11.07 -1.85
N ARG A 302 3.81 10.32 -1.28
CA ARG A 302 5.26 10.45 -1.52
C ARG A 302 5.92 9.09 -1.72
N THR A 303 7.07 9.12 -2.42
CA THR A 303 7.99 7.99 -2.55
C THR A 303 9.25 8.25 -1.74
N PHE A 304 9.71 7.21 -1.07
CA PHE A 304 10.98 7.15 -0.35
C PHE A 304 11.85 6.06 -0.97
N VAL A 305 13.17 6.19 -0.86
CA VAL A 305 14.11 5.22 -1.46
C VAL A 305 15.17 4.84 -0.44
N VAL A 306 15.20 3.55 -0.12
CA VAL A 306 16.20 2.94 0.77
C VAL A 306 17.29 2.31 -0.09
N ARG A 307 18.50 2.88 -0.10
CA ARG A 307 19.57 2.51 -1.03
C ARG A 307 20.49 1.41 -0.55
N GLU A 308 20.76 1.36 0.77
CA GLU A 308 21.78 0.45 1.31
C GLU A 308 21.25 -0.47 2.40
N VAL A 309 21.83 -1.69 2.44
CA VAL A 309 21.68 -2.62 3.56
C VAL A 309 22.42 -2.01 4.76
N GLY A 310 21.66 -1.48 5.72
CA GLY A 310 22.26 -0.91 6.96
C GLY A 310 21.84 0.53 7.26
N ASP A 311 21.20 1.22 6.33
CA ASP A 311 20.66 2.57 6.59
C ASP A 311 19.32 2.50 7.35
N GLY A 312 19.35 1.79 8.49
CA GLY A 312 18.18 1.63 9.36
C GLY A 312 17.68 2.94 9.94
N GLU A 313 18.52 3.98 10.02
CA GLU A 313 18.10 5.29 10.51
C GLU A 313 17.27 6.03 9.46
N ALA A 314 17.72 6.07 8.20
CA ALA A 314 16.96 6.68 7.11
C ALA A 314 15.61 5.97 6.95
N LEU A 315 15.58 4.64 7.01
CA LEU A 315 14.34 3.86 6.94
C LEU A 315 13.37 4.23 8.07
N ARG A 316 13.84 4.36 9.32
CA ARG A 316 13.01 4.80 10.45
C ARG A 316 12.46 6.21 10.23
N GLN A 317 13.28 7.12 9.73
CA GLN A 317 12.87 8.49 9.43
C GLN A 317 11.81 8.53 8.33
N ASP A 318 11.96 7.73 7.27
CA ASP A 318 11.01 7.63 6.18
C ASP A 318 9.66 7.06 6.64
N CYS A 319 9.68 5.98 7.41
CA CYS A 319 8.46 5.38 7.99
C CYS A 319 7.75 6.34 8.96
N ALA A 320 8.51 7.02 9.82
CA ALA A 320 7.98 8.04 10.71
C ALA A 320 7.40 9.23 9.91
N ALA A 321 8.06 9.64 8.82
CA ALA A 321 7.56 10.72 7.96
C ALA A 321 6.22 10.35 7.31
N ILE A 322 6.05 9.11 6.84
CA ILE A 322 4.75 8.64 6.29
C ILE A 322 3.67 8.66 7.38
N SER A 323 3.98 8.10 8.55
CA SER A 323 3.02 8.02 9.65
C SER A 323 2.63 9.40 10.16
N ASN A 324 3.58 10.33 10.30
CA ASN A 324 3.33 11.72 10.68
C ASN A 324 2.49 12.43 9.61
N GLU A 325 2.81 12.24 8.33
CA GLU A 325 2.03 12.82 7.25
C GLU A 325 0.57 12.38 7.30
N LEU A 326 0.32 11.11 7.54
CA LEU A 326 -1.04 10.60 7.69
C LEU A 326 -1.82 11.26 8.85
N ARG A 327 -1.13 11.88 9.83
CA ARG A 327 -1.74 12.58 10.99
C ARG A 327 -1.87 14.08 10.83
N GLU A 328 -1.08 14.68 9.94
CA GLU A 328 -0.93 16.14 9.86
C GLU A 328 -1.44 16.72 8.54
N GLN A 329 -2.33 15.99 7.88
CA GLN A 329 -2.98 16.39 6.65
C GLN A 329 -4.29 17.13 6.93
N TYR A 330 -4.78 17.78 5.88
CA TYR A 330 -6.13 18.34 5.86
C TYR A 330 -7.02 17.53 4.93
N THR A 331 -8.27 17.37 5.33
CA THR A 331 -9.33 16.90 4.44
C THR A 331 -10.13 18.11 3.95
N ALA A 332 -10.08 18.39 2.66
CA ALA A 332 -10.74 19.49 2.01
C ALA A 332 -11.92 18.99 1.16
N GLY A 333 -13.11 19.58 1.35
CA GLY A 333 -14.32 19.23 0.62
C GLY A 333 -14.82 20.39 -0.24
N PHE A 334 -15.16 20.12 -1.49
CA PHE A 334 -15.69 21.10 -2.46
C PHE A 334 -16.61 20.42 -3.48
N VAL A 335 -17.37 21.24 -4.22
CA VAL A 335 -18.22 20.76 -5.31
C VAL A 335 -17.53 21.03 -6.64
N ALA A 336 -17.28 19.96 -7.40
CA ALA A 336 -16.68 20.06 -8.73
C ALA A 336 -17.64 20.71 -9.72
N PRO A 337 -17.15 21.46 -10.74
CA PRO A 337 -18.00 22.04 -11.76
C PRO A 337 -18.59 20.93 -12.65
N ASP A 338 -19.78 21.20 -13.24
CA ASP A 338 -20.45 20.35 -14.21
C ASP A 338 -20.54 18.86 -13.77
N PRO A 339 -21.18 18.54 -12.64
CA PRO A 339 -21.27 17.17 -12.16
C PRO A 339 -21.99 16.22 -13.15
N SER A 340 -22.76 16.78 -14.08
CA SER A 340 -23.43 16.04 -15.16
C SER A 340 -22.50 15.59 -16.29
N ARG A 341 -21.29 16.13 -16.36
CA ARG A 341 -20.28 15.73 -17.36
C ARG A 341 -19.22 14.84 -16.71
N PRO A 342 -19.32 13.52 -16.87
CA PRO A 342 -18.33 12.59 -16.32
C PRO A 342 -16.95 12.84 -16.91
N GLY A 343 -15.92 12.68 -16.11
CA GLY A 343 -14.53 12.75 -16.57
C GLY A 343 -13.54 13.22 -15.52
N TYR A 344 -12.28 13.19 -15.92
CA TYR A 344 -11.19 13.73 -15.13
C TYR A 344 -11.20 15.25 -15.15
N ARG A 345 -10.94 15.85 -13.99
CA ARG A 345 -10.75 17.29 -13.80
C ARG A 345 -9.43 17.53 -13.09
N SER A 346 -8.62 18.43 -13.62
CA SER A 346 -7.38 18.84 -12.94
C SER A 346 -7.69 19.54 -11.62
N LEU A 347 -6.86 19.31 -10.61
CA LEU A 347 -7.01 19.89 -9.28
C LEU A 347 -5.74 20.63 -8.86
N ARG A 348 -5.90 21.81 -8.31
CA ARG A 348 -4.85 22.56 -7.65
C ARG A 348 -5.40 23.18 -6.36
N VAL A 349 -4.60 23.15 -5.32
CA VAL A 349 -4.89 23.77 -4.03
C VAL A 349 -3.73 24.69 -3.68
N ASP A 350 -4.02 25.91 -3.31
CA ASP A 350 -3.03 26.92 -2.92
C ASP A 350 -3.37 27.49 -1.54
N VAL A 351 -2.34 28.02 -0.87
CA VAL A 351 -2.45 28.84 0.34
C VAL A 351 -1.94 30.26 -0.01
N PRO A 352 -2.81 31.16 -0.52
CA PRO A 352 -2.39 32.49 -0.96
C PRO A 352 -1.80 33.30 0.19
N GLY A 353 -0.80 34.16 -0.13
CA GLY A 353 -0.13 34.98 0.87
C GLY A 353 0.93 34.29 1.70
N ARG A 354 1.13 32.97 1.48
CA ARG A 354 2.13 32.16 2.15
C ARG A 354 3.00 31.40 1.11
N PRO A 355 3.80 32.10 0.28
CA PRO A 355 4.58 31.48 -0.79
C PRO A 355 5.69 30.55 -0.29
N GLU A 356 6.03 30.65 0.99
CA GLU A 356 6.97 29.75 1.67
C GLU A 356 6.41 28.35 1.91
N LEU A 357 5.09 28.14 1.73
CA LEU A 357 4.45 26.88 1.96
C LEU A 357 4.35 26.06 0.66
N ALA A 358 4.71 24.79 0.75
CA ALA A 358 4.48 23.82 -0.30
C ALA A 358 3.18 23.08 -0.03
N VAL A 359 2.29 23.06 -1.03
CA VAL A 359 0.99 22.37 -0.95
C VAL A 359 1.02 21.17 -1.87
N ARG A 360 0.72 20.00 -1.33
CA ARG A 360 0.61 18.77 -2.09
C ARG A 360 -0.80 18.21 -1.98
N VAL A 361 -1.36 17.83 -3.13
CA VAL A 361 -2.67 17.23 -3.30
C VAL A 361 -2.61 16.33 -4.54
N ARG A 362 -3.50 15.36 -4.67
CA ARG A 362 -3.65 14.61 -5.92
C ARG A 362 -3.89 15.54 -7.10
N LYS A 363 -3.37 15.20 -8.28
CA LYS A 363 -3.41 16.10 -9.45
C LYS A 363 -4.78 16.31 -10.05
N GLY A 364 -5.77 15.51 -9.66
CA GLY A 364 -7.13 15.69 -10.15
C GLY A 364 -8.15 14.82 -9.46
N VAL A 365 -9.41 15.03 -9.84
CA VAL A 365 -10.58 14.29 -9.38
C VAL A 365 -11.35 13.73 -10.56
N THR A 366 -12.05 12.64 -10.37
CA THR A 366 -12.98 12.09 -11.36
C THR A 366 -14.40 12.45 -10.96
N VAL A 367 -15.11 13.17 -11.80
CA VAL A 367 -16.50 13.59 -11.61
C VAL A 367 -17.39 12.73 -12.49
N GLY A 368 -18.56 12.35 -12.00
CA GLY A 368 -19.59 11.64 -12.77
C GLY A 368 -19.40 10.12 -12.84
N SER A 369 -20.51 9.42 -13.11
CA SER A 369 -20.71 7.97 -13.07
C SER A 369 -20.55 7.34 -11.67
N GLY A 370 -21.53 7.59 -10.78
CA GLY A 370 -21.95 6.63 -9.77
C GLY A 370 -20.92 6.22 -8.74
N THR A 371 -20.12 7.14 -8.20
CA THR A 371 -19.58 6.93 -6.88
C THR A 371 -20.55 7.53 -5.86
N GLU A 372 -21.62 6.83 -5.58
CA GLU A 372 -22.21 6.91 -4.26
C GLU A 372 -21.10 6.59 -3.28
N TYR A 373 -20.71 7.57 -2.51
CA TYR A 373 -19.95 7.36 -1.30
C TYR A 373 -20.86 6.55 -0.37
N ALA A 374 -20.79 5.23 -0.47
CA ALA A 374 -21.38 4.33 0.50
C ALA A 374 -20.53 4.47 1.79
N GLY A 375 -20.85 5.47 2.59
CA GLY A 375 -20.37 5.53 3.96
C GLY A 375 -20.82 4.28 4.73
N PRO A 376 -20.18 3.92 5.86
CA PRO A 376 -20.44 2.70 6.62
C PRO A 376 -21.88 2.58 7.18
N ASP A 377 -22.76 3.55 6.96
CA ASP A 377 -24.14 3.60 7.49
C ASP A 377 -25.22 3.16 6.50
N SER A 378 -24.89 2.59 5.35
CA SER A 378 -25.90 2.00 4.47
C SER A 378 -26.07 0.50 4.75
N GLY A 379 -26.43 0.15 5.96
CA GLY A 379 -27.06 -1.13 6.30
C GLY A 379 -28.59 -1.02 6.08
N PRO A 380 -29.28 -2.15 5.76
CA PRO A 380 -30.69 -2.17 5.49
C PRO A 380 -31.54 -1.76 6.68
#